data_93ec4cf73cd50ab0b389879285c5c1b8
#
_entry.id   93ec4cf73cd50ab0b389879285c5c1b8
#
_cell.length_a   1.000
_cell.length_b   1.000
_cell.length_c   1.000
_cell.angle_alpha   90.00
_cell.angle_beta   90.00
_cell.angle_gamma   90.00
#
_symmetry.space_group_name_H-M   'P 1'
#
loop_
_entity.id
_entity.type
_entity.pdbx_description
1 polymer ?
#
loop_
_entity_poly.entity_id
_entity_poly.type
_entity_poly.pdbx_seq_one_letter_code
_entity_poly.pdbx_strand_id
1 'polypeptide(L)'
;MEKSQAKLNILKKIEEYEKLGKWDVDVEEDPKSIELLPNKIDYLNKKLSSKIATFFANRLGQNFFEKMLKNKQMIIKEVRGIENFIAVKDRGVIITCNHFNVCDNYAVWRAIRPYVGKKERLYKVIKEGNYTNSPPPFGIILRHCNNKLFHSISIAT
;
A
#
# COMPACT_ATOMS: atom_id res chain seq x y z
N MET A 1 -11.56 -12.27 18.28
CA MET A 1 -10.97 -12.71 16.97
C MET A 1 -9.80 -13.62 17.30
N GLU A 2 -9.92 -14.91 17.03
CA GLU A 2 -8.83 -15.87 17.21
C GLU A 2 -7.65 -15.51 16.32
N LYS A 3 -6.44 -15.52 16.91
CA LYS A 3 -5.21 -15.30 16.13
C LYS A 3 -4.96 -16.56 15.29
N SER A 4 -4.70 -16.40 14.01
CA SER A 4 -4.33 -17.54 13.16
C SER A 4 -3.08 -18.24 13.72
N GLN A 5 -2.95 -19.57 13.52
CA GLN A 5 -1.80 -20.35 13.97
C GLN A 5 -0.47 -19.76 13.46
N ALA A 6 -0.45 -19.26 12.22
CA ALA A 6 0.71 -18.57 11.65
C ALA A 6 1.14 -17.37 12.49
N LYS A 7 0.18 -16.53 12.90
CA LYS A 7 0.46 -15.37 13.75
C LYS A 7 1.00 -15.77 15.13
N LEU A 8 0.49 -16.85 15.71
CA LEU A 8 0.99 -17.37 16.98
C LEU A 8 2.43 -17.87 16.87
N ASN A 9 2.77 -18.52 15.76
CA ASN A 9 4.13 -18.99 15.51
C ASN A 9 5.12 -17.82 15.35
N ILE A 10 4.72 -16.75 14.64
CA ILE A 10 5.53 -15.52 14.52
C ILE A 10 5.77 -14.89 15.90
N LEU A 11 4.71 -14.75 16.70
CA LEU A 11 4.85 -14.17 18.05
C LEU A 11 5.79 -14.97 18.94
N LYS A 12 5.75 -16.31 18.89
CA LYS A 12 6.68 -17.17 19.61
C LYS A 12 8.12 -16.98 19.14
N LYS A 13 8.34 -16.85 17.82
CA LYS A 13 9.66 -16.64 17.25
C LYS A 13 10.23 -15.27 17.64
N ILE A 14 9.37 -14.23 17.67
CA ILE A 14 9.76 -12.91 18.19
C ILE A 14 10.24 -13.02 19.63
N GLU A 15 9.43 -13.64 20.51
CA GLU A 15 9.77 -13.80 21.92
C GLU A 15 11.08 -14.59 22.13
N GLU A 16 11.33 -15.61 21.33
CA GLU A 16 12.57 -16.38 21.34
C GLU A 16 13.76 -15.52 20.92
N TYR A 17 13.63 -14.76 19.84
CA TYR A 17 14.73 -13.92 19.34
C TYR A 17 15.04 -12.76 20.27
N GLU A 18 14.03 -12.17 20.91
CA GLU A 18 14.20 -11.17 21.96
C GLU A 18 15.02 -11.73 23.15
N LYS A 19 14.68 -12.94 23.64
CA LYS A 19 15.44 -13.60 24.71
C LYS A 19 16.88 -13.90 24.33
N LEU A 20 17.15 -14.13 23.04
CA LEU A 20 18.49 -14.39 22.51
C LEU A 20 19.25 -13.12 22.13
N GLY A 21 18.67 -11.94 22.30
CA GLY A 21 19.26 -10.66 21.89
C GLY A 21 19.44 -10.49 20.38
N LYS A 22 18.66 -11.22 19.57
CA LYS A 22 18.72 -11.20 18.10
C LYS A 22 17.71 -10.19 17.53
N TRP A 23 17.98 -8.92 17.72
CA TRP A 23 17.08 -7.83 17.35
C TRP A 23 17.08 -7.48 15.85
N ASP A 24 18.12 -7.88 15.14
CA ASP A 24 18.38 -7.59 13.72
C ASP A 24 18.03 -8.77 12.80
N VAL A 25 17.45 -9.85 13.34
CA VAL A 25 17.09 -11.04 12.56
C VAL A 25 15.60 -11.04 12.23
N ASP A 26 15.29 -11.18 10.95
CA ASP A 26 13.90 -11.28 10.48
C ASP A 26 13.22 -12.54 11.01
N VAL A 27 12.02 -12.37 11.55
CA VAL A 27 11.19 -13.47 12.07
C VAL A 27 10.30 -14.10 11.00
N GLU A 28 10.10 -13.41 9.90
CA GLU A 28 9.37 -13.88 8.73
C GLU A 28 10.31 -14.02 7.53
N GLU A 29 10.11 -15.07 6.76
CA GLU A 29 10.78 -15.18 5.46
C GLU A 29 10.10 -14.28 4.45
N ASP A 30 10.88 -13.51 3.72
CA ASP A 30 10.36 -12.74 2.60
C ASP A 30 9.77 -13.68 1.54
N PRO A 31 8.58 -13.37 1.03
CA PRO A 31 8.03 -14.11 -0.08
C PRO A 31 9.01 -14.04 -1.27
N LYS A 32 9.26 -15.19 -1.92
CA LYS A 32 10.07 -15.25 -3.13
C LYS A 32 9.56 -14.20 -4.12
N SER A 33 10.40 -13.24 -4.46
CA SER A 33 10.08 -12.21 -5.44
C SER A 33 10.60 -12.62 -6.82
N ILE A 34 9.94 -12.14 -7.86
CA ILE A 34 10.45 -12.20 -9.23
C ILE A 34 11.13 -10.87 -9.48
N GLU A 35 12.41 -10.92 -9.88
CA GLU A 35 13.17 -9.70 -10.19
C GLU A 35 12.41 -8.82 -11.18
N LEU A 36 12.17 -7.58 -10.80
CA LEU A 36 11.48 -6.60 -11.62
C LEU A 36 12.47 -5.63 -12.25
N LEU A 37 12.80 -5.89 -13.48
CA LEU A 37 13.61 -4.95 -14.26
C LEU A 37 12.81 -3.66 -14.54
N PRO A 38 13.44 -2.47 -14.48
CA PRO A 38 12.76 -1.19 -14.67
C PRO A 38 11.97 -1.09 -15.98
N ASN A 39 12.45 -1.76 -17.05
CA ASN A 39 11.79 -1.78 -18.36
C ASN A 39 10.55 -2.70 -18.43
N LYS A 40 10.30 -3.52 -17.42
CA LYS A 40 9.13 -4.42 -17.34
C LYS A 40 7.91 -3.76 -16.73
N ILE A 41 8.09 -2.62 -16.05
CA ILE A 41 7.02 -1.91 -15.36
C ILE A 41 6.68 -0.62 -16.11
N ASP A 42 5.40 -0.41 -16.36
CA ASP A 42 4.90 0.86 -16.93
C ASP A 42 4.60 1.88 -15.85
N TYR A 43 5.65 2.43 -15.22
CA TYR A 43 5.54 3.39 -14.12
C TYR A 43 4.68 4.62 -14.44
N LEU A 44 4.68 5.05 -15.69
CA LEU A 44 3.98 6.25 -16.13
C LEU A 44 2.59 5.95 -16.69
N ASN A 45 2.19 4.67 -16.70
CA ASN A 45 0.89 4.22 -17.22
C ASN A 45 0.64 4.73 -18.67
N LYS A 46 1.65 4.57 -19.54
CA LYS A 46 1.58 5.03 -20.94
C LYS A 46 0.90 4.03 -21.84
N LYS A 47 1.08 2.73 -21.60
CA LYS A 47 0.52 1.65 -22.42
C LYS A 47 -1.01 1.61 -22.31
N LEU A 48 -1.71 1.32 -23.42
CA LEU A 48 -3.16 1.18 -23.42
C LEU A 48 -3.63 0.07 -22.47
N SER A 49 -2.96 -1.07 -22.49
CA SER A 49 -3.25 -2.18 -21.57
C SER A 49 -3.15 -1.77 -20.10
N SER A 50 -2.12 -1.00 -19.74
CA SER A 50 -1.96 -0.47 -18.38
C SER A 50 -3.08 0.49 -18.01
N LYS A 51 -3.52 1.36 -18.92
CA LYS A 51 -4.64 2.28 -18.70
C LYS A 51 -5.95 1.53 -18.45
N ILE A 52 -6.23 0.50 -19.24
CA ILE A 52 -7.41 -0.35 -19.08
C ILE A 52 -7.35 -1.09 -17.74
N ALA A 53 -6.22 -1.75 -17.44
CA ALA A 53 -6.02 -2.44 -16.17
C ALA A 53 -6.19 -1.49 -14.98
N THR A 54 -5.63 -0.28 -15.07
CA THR A 54 -5.76 0.76 -14.05
C THR A 54 -7.20 1.21 -13.85
N PHE A 55 -7.99 1.35 -14.93
CA PHE A 55 -9.40 1.73 -14.83
C PHE A 55 -10.19 0.71 -13.99
N PHE A 56 -10.04 -0.58 -14.31
CA PHE A 56 -10.73 -1.65 -13.58
C PHE A 56 -10.19 -1.81 -12.16
N ALA A 57 -8.88 -1.75 -11.96
CA ALA A 57 -8.26 -1.87 -10.65
C ALA A 57 -8.67 -0.73 -9.71
N ASN A 58 -8.73 0.51 -10.21
CA ASN A 58 -9.22 1.65 -9.42
C ASN A 58 -10.67 1.45 -8.98
N ARG A 59 -11.52 0.93 -9.87
CA ARG A 59 -12.91 0.66 -9.55
C ARG A 59 -13.03 -0.45 -8.48
N LEU A 60 -12.28 -1.52 -8.67
CA LEU A 60 -12.23 -2.64 -7.72
C LEU A 60 -11.72 -2.17 -6.36
N GLY A 61 -10.58 -1.48 -6.34
CA GLY A 61 -9.97 -1.00 -5.09
C GLY A 61 -10.88 -0.03 -4.35
N GLN A 62 -11.49 0.93 -5.05
CA GLN A 62 -12.42 1.87 -4.44
C GLN A 62 -13.62 1.13 -3.82
N ASN A 63 -14.26 0.24 -4.57
CA ASN A 63 -15.40 -0.51 -4.06
C ASN A 63 -15.02 -1.39 -2.86
N PHE A 64 -13.84 -2.01 -2.90
CA PHE A 64 -13.34 -2.85 -1.81
C PHE A 64 -13.18 -2.05 -0.51
N PHE A 65 -12.46 -0.92 -0.56
CA PHE A 65 -12.21 -0.11 0.63
C PHE A 65 -13.44 0.64 1.13
N GLU A 66 -14.30 1.14 0.25
CA GLU A 66 -15.58 1.75 0.65
C GLU A 66 -16.50 0.73 1.34
N LYS A 67 -16.49 -0.53 0.90
CA LYS A 67 -17.20 -1.63 1.58
C LYS A 67 -16.62 -1.90 2.97
N MET A 68 -15.29 -1.88 3.12
CA MET A 68 -14.64 -2.03 4.43
C MET A 68 -15.03 -0.91 5.40
N LEU A 69 -15.05 0.34 4.93
CA LEU A 69 -15.50 1.48 5.73
C LEU A 69 -16.98 1.33 6.14
N LYS A 70 -17.85 1.00 5.18
CA LYS A 70 -19.28 0.79 5.43
C LYS A 70 -19.55 -0.32 6.45
N ASN A 71 -18.79 -1.41 6.37
CA ASN A 71 -18.93 -2.56 7.26
C ASN A 71 -18.16 -2.38 8.58
N LYS A 72 -17.58 -1.21 8.84
CA LYS A 72 -16.75 -0.92 10.03
C LYS A 72 -15.56 -1.87 10.22
N GLN A 73 -15.10 -2.50 9.14
CA GLN A 73 -13.88 -3.30 9.12
C GLN A 73 -12.62 -2.41 9.11
N MET A 74 -12.79 -1.17 8.64
CA MET A 74 -11.83 -0.09 8.74
C MET A 74 -12.55 1.15 9.25
N ILE A 75 -11.95 1.87 10.20
CA ILE A 75 -12.51 3.07 10.79
C ILE A 75 -11.44 4.16 10.76
N ILE A 76 -11.71 5.25 10.06
CA ILE A 76 -10.91 6.48 10.16
C ILE A 76 -11.59 7.35 11.20
N LYS A 77 -11.02 7.39 12.40
CA LYS A 77 -11.64 8.12 13.53
C LYS A 77 -11.59 9.62 13.34
N GLU A 78 -10.45 10.11 12.86
CA GLU A 78 -10.19 11.54 12.76
C GLU A 78 -9.05 11.81 11.79
N VAL A 79 -9.08 12.99 11.16
CA VAL A 79 -7.99 13.55 10.38
C VAL A 79 -7.63 14.90 10.98
N ARG A 80 -6.40 15.06 11.49
CA ARG A 80 -5.89 16.30 12.08
C ARG A 80 -4.72 16.84 11.26
N GLY A 81 -4.51 18.15 11.26
CA GLY A 81 -3.36 18.78 10.62
C GLY A 81 -3.42 18.74 9.09
N ILE A 82 -4.59 18.55 8.48
CA ILE A 82 -4.73 18.52 7.02
C ILE A 82 -4.33 19.85 6.37
N GLU A 83 -4.41 20.95 7.09
CA GLU A 83 -3.96 22.28 6.69
C GLU A 83 -2.47 22.30 6.36
N ASN A 84 -1.64 21.50 7.03
CA ASN A 84 -0.22 21.36 6.73
C ASN A 84 0.01 20.74 5.34
N PHE A 85 -0.81 19.74 4.99
CA PHE A 85 -0.77 19.17 3.63
C PHE A 85 -1.23 20.19 2.58
N ILE A 86 -2.34 20.90 2.85
CA ILE A 86 -2.89 21.90 1.94
C ILE A 86 -1.86 23.01 1.65
N ALA A 87 -1.09 23.44 2.64
CA ALA A 87 -0.07 24.46 2.50
C ALA A 87 1.08 24.07 1.54
N VAL A 88 1.31 22.79 1.33
CA VAL A 88 2.44 22.27 0.53
C VAL A 88 2.03 21.43 -0.69
N LYS A 89 0.75 21.11 -0.85
CA LYS A 89 0.25 20.16 -1.87
C LYS A 89 0.60 20.52 -3.32
N ASP A 90 0.81 21.80 -3.62
CA ASP A 90 1.15 22.29 -4.96
C ASP A 90 2.66 22.18 -5.27
N ARG A 91 3.42 21.60 -4.34
CA ARG A 91 4.84 21.26 -4.48
C ARG A 91 5.00 19.76 -4.59
N GLY A 92 6.22 19.27 -4.89
CA GLY A 92 6.55 17.86 -4.73
C GLY A 92 6.57 17.51 -3.24
N VAL A 93 5.69 16.59 -2.82
CA VAL A 93 5.53 16.20 -1.41
C VAL A 93 5.84 14.73 -1.21
N ILE A 94 6.65 14.41 -0.21
CA ILE A 94 6.84 13.04 0.28
C ILE A 94 6.02 12.90 1.56
N ILE A 95 5.12 11.92 1.57
CA ILE A 95 4.30 11.57 2.73
C ILE A 95 4.86 10.29 3.33
N THR A 96 5.26 10.33 4.58
CA THR A 96 5.67 9.16 5.36
C THR A 96 4.60 8.85 6.40
N CYS A 97 4.36 7.57 6.64
CA CYS A 97 3.45 7.14 7.69
C CYS A 97 3.96 5.87 8.38
N ASN A 98 3.59 5.70 9.63
CA ASN A 98 3.80 4.44 10.32
C ASN A 98 2.88 3.38 9.72
N HIS A 99 3.46 2.25 9.30
CA HIS A 99 2.70 1.21 8.62
C HIS A 99 2.28 0.12 9.60
N PHE A 100 1.08 0.25 10.16
CA PHE A 100 0.50 -0.71 11.11
C PHE A 100 -0.49 -1.67 10.47
N ASN A 101 -1.05 -1.30 9.32
CA ASN A 101 -2.12 -2.04 8.68
C ASN A 101 -2.00 -1.97 7.17
N VAL A 102 -2.39 -3.03 6.49
CA VAL A 102 -2.37 -3.08 5.01
C VAL A 102 -3.23 -2.00 4.33
N CYS A 103 -4.15 -1.39 5.08
CA CYS A 103 -5.04 -0.34 4.58
C CYS A 103 -4.54 1.09 4.85
N ASP A 104 -3.37 1.28 5.50
CA ASP A 104 -2.86 2.60 5.86
C ASP A 104 -2.70 3.53 4.66
N ASN A 105 -2.17 3.01 3.56
CA ASN A 105 -2.05 3.77 2.31
C ASN A 105 -3.40 4.29 1.80
N TYR A 106 -4.48 3.51 2.00
CA TYR A 106 -5.81 3.96 1.64
C TYR A 106 -6.32 5.02 2.61
N ALA A 107 -6.06 4.89 3.90
CA ALA A 107 -6.46 5.89 4.90
C ALA A 107 -5.80 7.24 4.61
N VAL A 108 -4.49 7.26 4.32
CA VAL A 108 -3.76 8.47 3.89
C VAL A 108 -4.39 9.05 2.62
N TRP A 109 -4.59 8.22 1.60
CA TRP A 109 -5.24 8.66 0.36
C TRP A 109 -6.63 9.25 0.60
N ARG A 110 -7.44 8.61 1.42
CA ARG A 110 -8.80 9.06 1.74
C ARG A 110 -8.81 10.43 2.41
N ALA A 111 -7.82 10.68 3.29
CA ALA A 111 -7.65 11.96 3.97
C ALA A 111 -7.27 13.09 3.02
N ILE A 112 -6.32 12.86 2.10
CA ILE A 112 -5.79 13.93 1.23
C ILE A 112 -6.60 14.10 -0.07
N ARG A 113 -7.34 13.08 -0.51
CA ARG A 113 -8.06 13.06 -1.80
C ARG A 113 -8.94 14.27 -2.08
N PRO A 114 -9.68 14.85 -1.10
CA PRO A 114 -10.49 16.04 -1.36
C PRO A 114 -9.69 17.28 -1.78
N TYR A 115 -8.40 17.32 -1.45
CA TYR A 115 -7.54 18.48 -1.62
C TYR A 115 -6.56 18.35 -2.79
N VAL A 116 -6.51 17.18 -3.46
CA VAL A 116 -5.67 16.97 -4.65
C VAL A 116 -6.50 17.04 -5.91
N GLY A 117 -5.96 17.62 -6.95
CA GLY A 117 -6.61 17.75 -8.24
C GLY A 117 -6.69 16.41 -9.00
N LYS A 118 -7.46 16.40 -10.09
CA LYS A 118 -7.64 15.19 -10.91
C LYS A 118 -6.37 14.74 -11.63
N LYS A 119 -5.42 15.65 -11.81
CA LYS A 119 -4.15 15.40 -12.53
C LYS A 119 -3.01 14.97 -11.60
N GLU A 120 -3.13 15.26 -10.30
CA GLU A 120 -2.09 14.88 -9.34
C GLU A 120 -2.08 13.36 -9.15
N ARG A 121 -0.87 12.84 -8.95
CA ARG A 121 -0.60 11.42 -8.77
C ARG A 121 0.01 11.18 -7.40
N LEU A 122 -0.52 10.21 -6.71
CA LEU A 122 0.11 9.65 -5.51
C LEU A 122 0.92 8.42 -5.92
N TYR A 123 2.24 8.54 -5.82
CA TYR A 123 3.16 7.40 -5.96
C TYR A 123 3.40 6.79 -4.60
N LYS A 124 3.48 5.47 -4.53
CA LYS A 124 3.86 4.78 -3.31
C LYS A 124 5.03 3.84 -3.58
N VAL A 125 5.91 3.74 -2.61
CA VAL A 125 6.98 2.76 -2.59
C VAL A 125 6.41 1.44 -2.08
N ILE A 126 6.66 0.35 -2.77
CA ILE A 126 6.27 -0.99 -2.35
C ILE A 126 7.43 -1.96 -2.54
N LYS A 127 7.48 -2.97 -1.68
CA LYS A 127 8.43 -4.07 -1.80
C LYS A 127 8.12 -4.90 -3.05
N GLU A 128 9.15 -5.36 -3.75
CA GLU A 128 9.02 -6.13 -4.98
C GLU A 128 8.16 -7.38 -4.82
N GLY A 129 8.33 -8.13 -3.72
CA GLY A 129 7.51 -9.30 -3.40
C GLY A 129 6.02 -8.97 -3.26
N ASN A 130 5.68 -7.80 -2.71
CA ASN A 130 4.28 -7.36 -2.62
C ASN A 130 3.70 -7.04 -3.99
N TYR A 131 4.52 -6.54 -4.93
CA TYR A 131 4.10 -6.29 -6.29
C TYR A 131 3.91 -7.58 -7.09
N THR A 132 4.80 -8.57 -6.93
CA THR A 132 4.81 -9.81 -7.73
C THR A 132 3.89 -10.88 -7.19
N ASN A 133 3.81 -11.07 -5.86
CA ASN A 133 3.23 -12.26 -5.23
C ASN A 133 1.95 -12.01 -4.43
N SER A 134 1.51 -10.76 -4.30
CA SER A 134 0.26 -10.50 -3.57
C SER A 134 -0.95 -11.11 -4.28
N PRO A 135 -1.81 -11.86 -3.56
CA PRO A 135 -3.01 -12.47 -4.13
C PRO A 135 -4.09 -11.42 -4.43
N PRO A 136 -5.05 -11.74 -5.32
CA PRO A 136 -6.23 -10.89 -5.49
C PRO A 136 -7.03 -10.74 -4.18
N PRO A 137 -7.69 -9.59 -3.94
CA PRO A 137 -7.71 -8.40 -4.80
C PRO A 137 -6.49 -7.49 -4.63
N PHE A 138 -5.70 -7.67 -3.57
CA PHE A 138 -4.59 -6.79 -3.24
C PHE A 138 -3.52 -6.74 -4.34
N GLY A 139 -3.15 -7.87 -4.94
CA GLY A 139 -2.19 -7.90 -6.02
C GLY A 139 -2.62 -7.05 -7.24
N ILE A 140 -3.91 -7.03 -7.56
CA ILE A 140 -4.46 -6.20 -8.62
C ILE A 140 -4.39 -4.72 -8.23
N ILE A 141 -4.77 -4.40 -6.98
CA ILE A 141 -4.73 -3.05 -6.44
C ILE A 141 -3.30 -2.52 -6.40
N LEU A 142 -2.36 -3.33 -5.91
CA LEU A 142 -0.96 -2.94 -5.78
C LEU A 142 -0.31 -2.68 -7.14
N ARG A 143 -0.61 -3.49 -8.16
CA ARG A 143 0.00 -3.39 -9.49
C ARG A 143 -0.59 -2.30 -10.37
N HIS A 144 -1.89 -2.07 -10.26
CA HIS A 144 -2.62 -1.30 -11.27
C HIS A 144 -3.37 -0.08 -10.73
N CYS A 145 -3.63 0.04 -9.42
CA CYS A 145 -4.28 1.24 -8.90
C CYS A 145 -3.34 2.44 -8.92
N ASN A 146 -3.73 3.46 -9.68
CA ASN A 146 -3.01 4.73 -9.72
C ASN A 146 -3.98 5.93 -9.74
N ASN A 147 -3.47 7.14 -9.61
CA ASN A 147 -4.17 8.44 -9.75
C ASN A 147 -5.42 8.66 -8.89
N LYS A 148 -6.22 7.63 -8.65
CA LYS A 148 -7.44 7.74 -7.83
C LYS A 148 -7.30 7.07 -6.49
N LEU A 149 -6.46 6.05 -6.41
CA LEU A 149 -6.17 5.34 -5.16
C LEU A 149 -4.67 5.23 -4.91
N PHE A 150 -3.90 4.68 -5.86
CA PHE A 150 -2.46 4.45 -5.69
C PHE A 150 -1.74 4.44 -7.04
N HIS A 151 -0.51 4.93 -7.04
CA HIS A 151 0.47 4.64 -8.08
C HIS A 151 1.69 3.98 -7.44
N SER A 152 2.08 2.82 -7.92
CA SER A 152 3.19 2.08 -7.31
C SER A 152 4.51 2.33 -8.02
N ILE A 153 5.54 2.57 -7.24
CA ILE A 153 6.92 2.48 -7.66
C ILE A 153 7.52 1.27 -6.94
N SER A 154 8.08 0.34 -7.68
CA SER A 154 8.91 -0.71 -7.09
C SER A 154 10.35 -0.21 -7.07
N ILE A 155 10.99 -0.29 -5.93
CA ILE A 155 12.43 -0.10 -5.81
C ILE A 155 13.03 -1.50 -5.78
N ALA A 156 13.79 -1.84 -6.83
CA ALA A 156 14.69 -2.99 -6.76
C ALA A 156 15.82 -2.64 -5.80
N THR A 157 16.04 -3.44 -4.80
CA THR A 157 17.20 -3.37 -3.89
C THR A 157 18.32 -4.19 -4.48
#